data_605867c7769f2a94bdb088742e47a674
#
_entry.id   605867c7769f2a94bdb088742e47a674
#
_cell.length_a   1.000
_cell.length_b   1.000
_cell.length_c   1.000
_cell.angle_alpha   90.00
_cell.angle_beta   90.00
_cell.angle_gamma   90.00
#
_symmetry.space_group_name_H-M   'P 1'
#
loop_
_entity.id
_entity.type
_entity.pdbx_description
1 polymer ?
#
loop_
_entity_poly.entity_id
_entity_poly.type
_entity_poly.pdbx_seq_one_letter_code
_entity_poly.pdbx_strand_id
1 'polypeptide(L)'
;MLTRNAALRGSRAVTRDRATARAVVEELFRLHSGEIYGYLARMLRDDELAADLAQETFVKAYRAFETLEDPARARAWLYQIASRTALDELRRRRIVRFIPWTNETRGSDRSAEETAMHGRLSVEMERALESIPARQRNALILAEVHDLTGIELASALGVSHVAARALLTRGRESLRQALAVERARTSEREATGQPSEHGEDER
;
A
#
# COMPACT_ATOMS: atom_id res chain seq x y z
N MET A 1 -14.25 53.40 -24.96
CA MET A 1 -14.81 52.92 -23.68
C MET A 1 -15.03 51.41 -23.75
N LEU A 2 -13.97 50.65 -23.66
CA LEU A 2 -14.01 49.17 -23.68
C LEU A 2 -12.75 48.67 -23.01
N THR A 3 -12.72 48.63 -21.68
CA THR A 3 -11.67 47.93 -20.92
C THR A 3 -12.10 47.82 -19.47
N ARG A 4 -12.89 46.83 -19.10
CA ARG A 4 -13.10 46.50 -17.67
C ARG A 4 -13.74 45.13 -17.37
N ASN A 5 -13.57 44.15 -18.24
CA ASN A 5 -14.15 42.83 -17.94
C ASN A 5 -13.21 41.62 -18.12
N ALA A 6 -11.89 41.85 -18.17
CA ALA A 6 -10.92 40.77 -18.25
C ALA A 6 -10.24 40.40 -16.91
N ALA A 7 -10.51 41.13 -15.84
CA ALA A 7 -9.80 41.00 -14.56
C ALA A 7 -10.52 40.13 -13.49
N LEU A 8 -11.67 39.53 -13.78
CA LEU A 8 -12.44 38.77 -12.78
C LEU A 8 -12.50 37.26 -13.03
N ARG A 9 -11.72 36.70 -13.95
CA ARG A 9 -11.50 35.25 -14.10
C ARG A 9 -10.15 34.77 -13.60
N GLY A 10 -9.36 35.65 -13.04
CA GLY A 10 -8.11 35.34 -12.39
C GLY A 10 -8.33 35.04 -10.91
N SER A 11 -7.93 33.87 -10.49
CA SER A 11 -7.58 33.60 -9.11
C SER A 11 -8.69 33.41 -8.10
N ARG A 12 -9.41 32.29 -8.20
CA ARG A 12 -9.85 31.55 -7.02
C ARG A 12 -9.16 30.19 -6.93
N ALA A 13 -7.89 30.15 -7.27
CA ALA A 13 -6.99 29.25 -6.59
C ALA A 13 -6.83 29.84 -5.19
N VAL A 14 -7.69 29.40 -4.25
CA VAL A 14 -7.45 29.63 -2.83
C VAL A 14 -6.10 29.02 -2.55
N THR A 15 -5.09 29.84 -2.40
CA THR A 15 -3.80 29.47 -1.80
C THR A 15 -4.18 28.98 -0.41
N ARG A 16 -4.36 27.66 -0.28
CA ARG A 16 -4.68 27.06 1.02
C ARG A 16 -3.46 27.32 1.89
N ASP A 17 -3.64 28.17 2.89
CA ASP A 17 -2.57 28.60 3.78
C ASP A 17 -1.88 27.38 4.39
N ARG A 18 -0.57 27.44 4.60
CA ARG A 18 0.23 26.40 5.24
C ARG A 18 -0.32 25.97 6.60
N ALA A 19 -0.93 26.87 7.34
CA ALA A 19 -1.59 26.58 8.60
C ALA A 19 -2.80 25.65 8.41
N THR A 20 -3.61 25.91 7.39
CA THR A 20 -4.75 25.05 7.01
C THR A 20 -4.26 23.66 6.54
N ALA A 21 -3.23 23.62 5.69
CA ALA A 21 -2.64 22.36 5.24
C ALA A 21 -2.14 21.52 6.42
N ARG A 22 -1.46 22.15 7.38
CA ARG A 22 -0.96 21.48 8.59
C ARG A 22 -2.12 20.91 9.41
N ALA A 23 -3.11 21.71 9.73
CA ALA A 23 -4.25 21.27 10.54
C ALA A 23 -5.02 20.10 9.90
N VAL A 24 -5.25 20.15 8.58
CA VAL A 24 -5.94 19.06 7.87
C VAL A 24 -5.08 17.80 7.83
N VAL A 25 -3.79 17.90 7.53
CA VAL A 25 -2.91 16.73 7.47
C VAL A 25 -2.68 16.13 8.87
N GLU A 26 -2.62 16.92 9.94
CA GLU A 26 -2.60 16.43 11.33
C GLU A 26 -3.87 15.63 11.65
N GLU A 27 -5.04 16.09 11.23
CA GLU A 27 -6.29 15.35 11.41
C GLU A 27 -6.32 14.06 10.57
N LEU A 28 -5.87 14.11 9.33
CA LEU A 28 -5.76 12.92 8.48
C LEU A 28 -4.75 11.91 9.05
N PHE A 29 -3.66 12.37 9.65
CA PHE A 29 -2.71 11.50 10.36
C PHE A 29 -3.40 10.81 11.53
N ARG A 30 -4.10 11.58 12.36
CA ARG A 30 -4.80 11.03 13.52
C ARG A 30 -5.86 9.97 13.15
N LEU A 31 -6.56 10.18 12.03
CA LEU A 31 -7.63 9.29 11.58
C LEU A 31 -7.12 8.07 10.81
N HIS A 32 -6.06 8.21 10.02
CA HIS A 32 -5.68 7.23 8.99
C HIS A 32 -4.26 6.66 9.13
N SER A 33 -3.46 7.09 10.14
CA SER A 33 -2.07 6.60 10.27
C SER A 33 -1.99 5.08 10.40
N GLY A 34 -2.84 4.48 11.21
CA GLY A 34 -2.90 3.04 11.40
C GLY A 34 -3.32 2.28 10.12
N GLU A 35 -4.29 2.82 9.36
CA GLU A 35 -4.71 2.22 8.09
C GLU A 35 -3.59 2.28 7.04
N ILE A 36 -2.90 3.41 6.92
CA ILE A 36 -1.79 3.60 5.97
C ILE A 36 -0.61 2.72 6.35
N TYR A 37 -0.25 2.64 7.64
CA TYR A 37 0.78 1.71 8.12
C TYR A 37 0.41 0.26 7.80
N GLY A 38 -0.79 -0.18 8.17
CA GLY A 38 -1.25 -1.55 7.91
C GLY A 38 -1.27 -1.91 6.43
N TYR A 39 -1.63 -0.96 5.56
CA TYR A 39 -1.51 -1.12 4.12
C TYR A 39 -0.06 -1.32 3.67
N LEU A 40 0.85 -0.45 4.12
CA LEU A 40 2.27 -0.50 3.75
C LEU A 40 2.94 -1.77 4.27
N ALA A 41 2.64 -2.19 5.50
CA ALA A 41 3.16 -3.43 6.09
C ALA A 41 2.78 -4.66 5.24
N ARG A 42 1.52 -4.73 4.76
CA ARG A 42 1.08 -5.81 3.86
C ARG A 42 1.71 -5.75 2.47
N MET A 43 1.94 -4.53 1.95
CA MET A 43 2.57 -4.34 0.65
C MET A 43 4.06 -4.71 0.65
N LEU A 44 4.78 -4.35 1.72
CA LEU A 44 6.25 -4.40 1.78
C LEU A 44 6.76 -5.63 2.53
N ARG A 45 5.97 -6.17 3.48
CA ARG A 45 6.35 -7.23 4.41
C ARG A 45 7.62 -6.91 5.21
N ASP A 46 7.70 -5.67 5.65
CA ASP A 46 8.80 -5.08 6.37
C ASP A 46 8.23 -3.96 7.23
N ASP A 47 8.07 -4.24 8.52
CA ASP A 47 7.31 -3.37 9.42
C ASP A 47 8.09 -2.08 9.73
N GLU A 48 9.43 -2.15 9.84
CA GLU A 48 10.29 -0.98 10.03
C GLU A 48 10.17 -0.04 8.82
N LEU A 49 10.35 -0.59 7.63
CA LEU A 49 10.19 0.18 6.39
C LEU A 49 8.75 0.69 6.21
N ALA A 50 7.74 -0.09 6.60
CA ALA A 50 6.36 0.35 6.51
C ALA A 50 6.09 1.56 7.40
N ALA A 51 6.68 1.61 8.61
CA ALA A 51 6.60 2.75 9.49
C ALA A 51 7.26 4.00 8.89
N ASP A 52 8.45 3.85 8.32
CA ASP A 52 9.16 4.94 7.64
C ASP A 52 8.37 5.48 6.45
N LEU A 53 7.86 4.59 5.59
CA LEU A 53 7.08 4.99 4.42
C LEU A 53 5.69 5.52 4.78
N ALA A 54 5.12 5.13 5.92
CA ALA A 54 3.91 5.75 6.43
C ALA A 54 4.18 7.21 6.80
N GLN A 55 5.25 7.50 7.54
CA GLN A 55 5.65 8.88 7.84
C GLN A 55 5.92 9.69 6.56
N GLU A 56 6.67 9.11 5.63
CA GLU A 56 6.95 9.74 4.33
C GLU A 56 5.66 10.05 3.55
N THR A 57 4.66 9.17 3.63
CA THR A 57 3.35 9.37 3.01
C THR A 57 2.69 10.64 3.53
N PHE A 58 2.68 10.89 4.85
CA PHE A 58 2.09 12.10 5.42
C PHE A 58 2.93 13.36 5.15
N VAL A 59 4.24 13.25 5.06
CA VAL A 59 5.11 14.35 4.60
C VAL A 59 4.79 14.71 3.15
N LYS A 60 4.61 13.71 2.28
CA LYS A 60 4.19 13.91 0.88
C LYS A 60 2.77 14.49 0.80
N ALA A 61 1.85 14.02 1.63
CA ALA A 61 0.50 14.56 1.74
C ALA A 61 0.51 16.04 2.11
N TYR A 62 1.31 16.44 3.09
CA TYR A 62 1.47 17.86 3.44
C TYR A 62 1.97 18.70 2.27
N ARG A 63 2.97 18.21 1.54
CA ARG A 63 3.54 18.91 0.37
C ARG A 63 2.57 18.97 -0.82
N ALA A 64 1.74 17.94 -0.97
CA ALA A 64 0.80 17.82 -2.07
C ALA A 64 -0.62 18.27 -1.70
N PHE A 65 -0.81 18.94 -0.55
CA PHE A 65 -2.14 19.27 -0.02
C PHE A 65 -3.03 20.06 -1.00
N GLU A 66 -2.43 20.91 -1.81
CA GLU A 66 -3.15 21.68 -2.84
C GLU A 66 -3.82 20.78 -3.91
N THR A 67 -3.36 19.53 -4.04
CA THR A 67 -3.95 18.56 -4.97
C THR A 67 -5.16 17.82 -4.40
N LEU A 68 -5.47 18.00 -3.11
CA LEU A 68 -6.67 17.49 -2.50
C LEU A 68 -7.86 18.42 -2.85
N GLU A 69 -8.55 18.13 -3.94
CA GLU A 69 -9.66 18.93 -4.42
C GLU A 69 -10.91 18.84 -3.53
N ASP A 70 -11.17 17.63 -3.01
CA ASP A 70 -12.35 17.30 -2.23
C ASP A 70 -11.96 16.58 -0.91
N PRO A 71 -12.22 17.19 0.25
CA PRO A 71 -11.96 16.57 1.55
C PRO A 71 -12.65 15.21 1.74
N ALA A 72 -13.80 14.97 1.14
CA ALA A 72 -14.50 13.69 1.19
C ALA A 72 -13.70 12.56 0.52
N ARG A 73 -12.74 12.89 -0.33
CA ARG A 73 -11.85 11.95 -1.02
C ARG A 73 -10.48 11.82 -0.37
N ALA A 74 -10.27 12.46 0.78
CA ALA A 74 -8.96 12.50 1.44
C ALA A 74 -8.39 11.10 1.72
N ARG A 75 -9.22 10.14 2.13
CA ARG A 75 -8.81 8.75 2.38
C ARG A 75 -8.25 8.10 1.09
N ALA A 76 -8.97 8.14 -0.01
CA ALA A 76 -8.51 7.58 -1.29
C ALA A 76 -7.28 8.32 -1.84
N TRP A 77 -7.18 9.61 -1.62
CA TRP A 77 -6.03 10.43 -1.97
C TRP A 77 -4.79 10.06 -1.14
N LEU A 78 -4.93 9.81 0.17
CA LEU A 78 -3.83 9.28 1.00
C LEU A 78 -3.35 7.92 0.49
N TYR A 79 -4.27 7.01 0.18
CA TYR A 79 -3.89 5.72 -0.41
C TYR A 79 -3.22 5.87 -1.78
N GLN A 80 -3.55 6.89 -2.57
CA GLN A 80 -2.84 7.16 -3.83
C GLN A 80 -1.37 7.52 -3.57
N ILE A 81 -1.09 8.33 -2.55
CA ILE A 81 0.28 8.71 -2.17
C ILE A 81 1.01 7.48 -1.63
N ALA A 82 0.41 6.73 -0.70
CA ALA A 82 0.98 5.53 -0.11
C ALA A 82 1.27 4.44 -1.16
N SER A 83 0.33 4.24 -2.10
CA SER A 83 0.45 3.29 -3.20
C SER A 83 1.65 3.60 -4.11
N ARG A 84 1.82 4.86 -4.49
CA ARG A 84 2.98 5.30 -5.27
C ARG A 84 4.26 5.07 -4.48
N THR A 85 4.30 5.46 -3.22
CA THR A 85 5.48 5.29 -2.34
C THR A 85 5.87 3.82 -2.21
N ALA A 86 4.90 2.91 -1.97
CA ALA A 86 5.15 1.47 -1.89
C ALA A 86 5.64 0.87 -3.22
N LEU A 87 5.01 1.23 -4.34
CA LEU A 87 5.40 0.68 -5.65
C LEU A 87 6.77 1.17 -6.11
N ASP A 88 7.13 2.41 -5.79
CA ASP A 88 8.45 2.96 -6.11
C ASP A 88 9.54 2.26 -5.28
N GLU A 89 9.27 1.99 -4.00
CA GLU A 89 10.19 1.23 -3.15
C GLU A 89 10.36 -0.22 -3.62
N LEU A 90 9.27 -0.90 -3.95
CA LEU A 90 9.35 -2.28 -4.50
C LEU A 90 10.12 -2.32 -5.83
N ARG A 91 9.99 -1.28 -6.67
CA ARG A 91 10.77 -1.15 -7.90
C ARG A 91 12.24 -0.93 -7.59
N ARG A 92 12.57 -0.07 -6.63
CA ARG A 92 13.95 0.21 -6.18
C ARG A 92 14.62 -1.07 -5.66
N ARG A 93 13.96 -1.81 -4.77
CA ARG A 93 14.46 -3.07 -4.23
C ARG A 93 14.69 -4.12 -5.32
N ARG A 94 13.82 -4.18 -6.32
CA ARG A 94 14.00 -5.10 -7.46
C ARG A 94 15.27 -4.77 -8.26
N ILE A 95 15.55 -3.48 -8.50
CA ILE A 95 16.75 -3.03 -9.23
C ILE A 95 18.01 -3.38 -8.43
N VAL A 96 18.02 -3.10 -7.13
CA VAL A 96 19.18 -3.36 -6.25
C VAL A 96 19.51 -4.86 -6.20
N ARG A 97 18.52 -5.75 -6.18
CA ARG A 97 18.75 -7.22 -6.25
C ARG A 97 19.45 -7.68 -7.54
N PHE A 98 19.40 -6.92 -8.60
CA PHE A 98 20.10 -7.22 -9.85
C PHE A 98 21.55 -6.70 -9.89
N ILE A 99 21.98 -5.91 -8.90
CA ILE A 99 23.37 -5.44 -8.78
C ILE A 99 24.13 -6.46 -7.92
N PRO A 100 25.16 -7.18 -8.44
CA PRO A 100 25.79 -8.33 -7.75
C PRO A 100 26.54 -7.99 -6.44
N TRP A 101 26.62 -6.71 -6.06
CA TRP A 101 27.52 -6.24 -4.98
C TRP A 101 26.85 -6.02 -3.61
N THR A 102 25.53 -6.08 -3.49
CA THR A 102 24.85 -5.82 -2.20
C THR A 102 23.99 -7.02 -1.79
N ASN A 103 24.67 -8.01 -1.21
CA ASN A 103 24.01 -9.19 -0.65
C ASN A 103 23.67 -8.96 0.83
N GLU A 104 22.78 -8.01 1.11
CA GLU A 104 22.10 -7.92 2.40
C GLU A 104 20.61 -8.11 2.18
N THR A 105 20.22 -9.36 2.06
CA THR A 105 18.84 -9.80 2.31
C THR A 105 18.61 -9.70 3.82
N ARG A 106 18.13 -8.56 4.31
CA ARG A 106 17.50 -8.52 5.63
C ARG A 106 16.22 -9.32 5.53
N GLY A 107 16.27 -10.56 6.02
CA GLY A 107 15.09 -11.32 6.37
C GLY A 107 14.42 -10.57 7.52
N SER A 108 13.18 -10.13 7.33
CA SER A 108 12.38 -9.58 8.40
C SER A 108 11.87 -10.76 9.23
N ASP A 109 12.56 -11.08 10.33
CA ASP A 109 11.99 -11.87 11.41
C ASP A 109 10.91 -10.99 12.08
N ARG A 110 9.67 -11.26 11.75
CA ARG A 110 8.53 -10.61 12.40
C ARG A 110 8.37 -11.14 13.81
N SER A 111 8.47 -10.25 14.79
CA SER A 111 8.05 -10.55 16.15
C SER A 111 6.57 -10.93 16.19
N ALA A 112 6.25 -11.98 16.95
CA ALA A 112 4.89 -12.54 17.05
C ALA A 112 3.86 -11.55 17.66
N GLU A 113 4.30 -10.55 18.42
CA GLU A 113 3.46 -9.59 19.11
C GLU A 113 2.97 -8.43 18.22
N GLU A 114 3.79 -7.93 17.30
CA GLU A 114 3.40 -6.86 16.38
C GLU A 114 2.36 -7.28 15.33
N THR A 115 2.31 -8.59 15.04
CA THR A 115 1.36 -9.15 14.06
C THR A 115 -0.08 -9.25 14.60
N ALA A 116 -0.30 -9.13 15.92
CA ALA A 116 -1.63 -9.25 16.54
C ALA A 116 -2.57 -8.08 16.22
N MET A 117 -2.03 -6.91 15.88
CA MET A 117 -2.81 -5.68 15.65
C MET A 117 -3.44 -5.58 14.25
N HIS A 118 -3.03 -6.42 13.29
CA HIS A 118 -3.42 -6.30 11.87
C HIS A 118 -4.06 -7.56 11.26
N GLY A 119 -4.76 -8.39 12.02
CA GLY A 119 -5.45 -9.60 11.52
C GLY A 119 -4.50 -10.47 10.67
N ARG A 120 -3.94 -11.52 11.28
CA ARG A 120 -2.98 -12.40 10.58
C ARG A 120 -3.61 -13.03 9.36
N LEU A 121 -3.03 -12.75 8.20
CA LEU A 121 -3.20 -13.63 7.06
C LEU A 121 -2.41 -14.92 7.36
N SER A 122 -2.91 -16.07 6.89
CA SER A 122 -2.15 -17.31 6.98
C SER A 122 -0.81 -17.18 6.23
N VAL A 123 0.22 -17.91 6.66
CA VAL A 123 1.53 -17.93 5.99
C VAL A 123 1.40 -18.25 4.50
N GLU A 124 0.46 -19.15 4.15
CA GLU A 124 0.12 -19.44 2.76
C GLU A 124 -0.39 -18.22 2.00
N MET A 125 -1.32 -17.47 2.59
CA MET A 125 -1.89 -16.27 1.98
C MET A 125 -0.83 -15.19 1.77
N GLU A 126 0.06 -15.02 2.75
CA GLU A 126 1.15 -14.05 2.65
C GLU A 126 2.13 -14.40 1.53
N ARG A 127 2.54 -15.68 1.43
CA ARG A 127 3.40 -16.16 0.34
C ARG A 127 2.72 -16.04 -1.02
N ALA A 128 1.45 -16.39 -1.09
CA ALA A 128 0.66 -16.25 -2.31
C ALA A 128 0.57 -14.79 -2.76
N LEU A 129 0.29 -13.86 -1.84
CA LEU A 129 0.26 -12.42 -2.14
C LEU A 129 1.63 -11.90 -2.61
N GLU A 130 2.73 -12.40 -2.06
CA GLU A 130 4.08 -11.98 -2.45
C GLU A 130 4.42 -12.40 -3.89
N SER A 131 3.97 -13.57 -4.29
CA SER A 131 4.27 -14.14 -5.61
C SER A 131 3.57 -13.44 -6.76
N ILE A 132 2.50 -12.69 -6.52
CA ILE A 132 1.75 -12.00 -7.56
C ILE A 132 2.34 -10.61 -7.88
N PRO A 133 2.11 -10.09 -9.11
CA PRO A 133 2.62 -8.78 -9.50
C PRO A 133 2.18 -7.67 -8.55
N ALA A 134 3.12 -6.80 -8.13
CA ALA A 134 2.90 -5.76 -7.12
C ALA A 134 1.68 -4.87 -7.38
N ARG A 135 1.39 -4.51 -8.63
CA ARG A 135 0.19 -3.71 -8.98
C ARG A 135 -1.11 -4.47 -8.76
N GLN A 136 -1.12 -5.78 -8.97
CA GLN A 136 -2.29 -6.63 -8.73
C GLN A 136 -2.49 -6.85 -7.23
N ARG A 137 -1.40 -7.11 -6.49
CA ARG A 137 -1.39 -7.17 -5.02
C ARG A 137 -1.92 -5.88 -4.41
N ASN A 138 -1.46 -4.73 -4.91
CA ASN A 138 -1.94 -3.42 -4.48
C ASN A 138 -3.46 -3.28 -4.64
N ALA A 139 -4.00 -3.62 -5.81
CA ALA A 139 -5.44 -3.56 -6.06
C ALA A 139 -6.24 -4.48 -5.12
N LEU A 140 -5.73 -5.69 -4.85
CA LEU A 140 -6.35 -6.63 -3.91
C LEU A 140 -6.36 -6.09 -2.47
N ILE A 141 -5.22 -5.64 -1.96
CA ILE A 141 -5.12 -5.16 -0.58
C ILE A 141 -6.05 -3.95 -0.38
N LEU A 142 -6.07 -3.00 -1.31
CA LEU A 142 -6.93 -1.82 -1.20
C LEU A 142 -8.43 -2.17 -1.28
N ALA A 143 -8.82 -3.13 -2.12
CA ALA A 143 -10.22 -3.48 -2.30
C ALA A 143 -10.74 -4.45 -1.22
N GLU A 144 -9.95 -5.48 -0.85
CA GLU A 144 -10.43 -6.59 -0.02
C GLU A 144 -10.09 -6.41 1.48
N VAL A 145 -9.06 -5.61 1.79
CA VAL A 145 -8.62 -5.40 3.17
C VAL A 145 -8.97 -4.01 3.68
N HIS A 146 -8.95 -3.03 2.79
CA HIS A 146 -9.24 -1.63 3.14
C HIS A 146 -10.60 -1.15 2.60
N ASP A 147 -11.41 -2.05 2.04
CA ASP A 147 -12.79 -1.83 1.61
C ASP A 147 -12.98 -0.61 0.69
N LEU A 148 -11.99 -0.31 -0.16
CA LEU A 148 -12.15 0.79 -1.11
C LEU A 148 -13.18 0.42 -2.19
N THR A 149 -14.16 1.31 -2.36
CA THR A 149 -15.12 1.21 -3.46
C THR A 149 -14.42 1.28 -4.82
N GLY A 150 -15.07 0.85 -5.89
CA GLY A 150 -14.47 0.88 -7.22
C GLY A 150 -13.98 2.26 -7.68
N ILE A 151 -14.65 3.34 -7.24
CA ILE A 151 -14.26 4.73 -7.54
C ILE A 151 -13.04 5.12 -6.70
N GLU A 152 -13.04 4.82 -5.41
CA GLU A 152 -11.92 5.09 -4.51
C GLU A 152 -10.69 4.28 -4.92
N LEU A 153 -10.87 3.00 -5.29
CA LEU A 153 -9.80 2.15 -5.79
C LEU A 153 -9.14 2.73 -7.04
N ALA A 154 -9.94 3.19 -8.00
CA ALA A 154 -9.42 3.84 -9.21
C ALA A 154 -8.61 5.11 -8.87
N SER A 155 -9.11 5.92 -7.94
CA SER A 155 -8.42 7.11 -7.42
C SER A 155 -7.12 6.73 -6.71
N ALA A 156 -7.16 5.77 -5.78
CA ALA A 156 -5.99 5.31 -5.02
C ALA A 156 -4.92 4.67 -5.92
N LEU A 157 -5.30 3.96 -6.97
CA LEU A 157 -4.37 3.39 -7.94
C LEU A 157 -3.88 4.41 -8.98
N GLY A 158 -4.52 5.58 -9.08
CA GLY A 158 -4.22 6.60 -10.09
C GLY A 158 -4.47 6.15 -11.53
N VAL A 159 -5.54 5.36 -11.73
CA VAL A 159 -5.93 4.79 -13.04
C VAL A 159 -7.42 4.98 -13.31
N SER A 160 -7.88 4.70 -14.53
CA SER A 160 -9.31 4.70 -14.83
C SER A 160 -10.06 3.59 -14.09
N HIS A 161 -11.37 3.76 -13.85
CA HIS A 161 -12.21 2.76 -13.19
C HIS A 161 -12.17 1.41 -13.93
N VAL A 162 -12.14 1.42 -15.25
CA VAL A 162 -12.02 0.19 -16.06
C VAL A 162 -10.68 -0.51 -15.81
N ALA A 163 -9.57 0.25 -15.75
CA ALA A 163 -8.25 -0.29 -15.47
C ALA A 163 -8.13 -0.83 -14.03
N ALA A 164 -8.74 -0.15 -13.05
CA ALA A 164 -8.78 -0.62 -11.66
C ALA A 164 -9.53 -1.97 -11.54
N ARG A 165 -10.70 -2.08 -12.18
CA ARG A 165 -11.44 -3.35 -12.25
C ARG A 165 -10.63 -4.47 -12.91
N ALA A 166 -9.96 -4.17 -14.01
CA ALA A 166 -9.13 -5.15 -14.69
C ALA A 166 -7.92 -5.59 -13.84
N LEU A 167 -7.31 -4.68 -13.06
CA LEU A 167 -6.24 -5.01 -12.10
C LEU A 167 -6.76 -5.92 -10.99
N LEU A 168 -7.93 -5.61 -10.43
CA LEU A 168 -8.55 -6.38 -9.36
C LEU A 168 -8.93 -7.80 -9.84
N THR A 169 -9.55 -7.91 -11.01
CA THR A 169 -9.92 -9.22 -11.60
C THR A 169 -8.68 -10.09 -11.84
N ARG A 170 -7.65 -9.53 -12.46
CA ARG A 170 -6.38 -10.25 -12.66
C ARG A 170 -5.70 -10.59 -11.35
N GLY A 171 -5.75 -9.69 -10.37
CA GLY A 171 -5.22 -9.94 -9.03
C GLY A 171 -5.89 -11.13 -8.35
N ARG A 172 -7.22 -11.19 -8.36
CA ARG A 172 -7.98 -12.32 -7.82
C ARG A 172 -7.63 -13.65 -8.50
N GLU A 173 -7.46 -13.64 -9.82
CA GLU A 173 -7.06 -14.82 -10.57
C GLU A 173 -5.64 -15.26 -10.23
N SER A 174 -4.68 -14.33 -10.23
CA SER A 174 -3.30 -14.61 -9.85
C SER A 174 -3.19 -15.12 -8.41
N LEU A 175 -3.96 -14.56 -7.48
CA LEU A 175 -3.99 -15.02 -6.08
C LEU A 175 -4.55 -16.44 -5.96
N ARG A 176 -5.63 -16.76 -6.70
CA ARG A 176 -6.20 -18.11 -6.71
C ARG A 176 -5.18 -19.14 -7.19
N GLN A 177 -4.46 -18.83 -8.25
CA GLN A 177 -3.40 -19.70 -8.79
C GLN A 177 -2.24 -19.85 -7.80
N ALA A 178 -1.79 -18.75 -7.20
CA ALA A 178 -0.73 -18.76 -6.21
C ALA A 178 -1.09 -19.60 -4.97
N LEU A 179 -2.31 -19.46 -4.45
CA LEU A 179 -2.80 -20.27 -3.32
C LEU A 179 -2.87 -21.76 -3.66
N ALA A 180 -3.26 -22.12 -4.87
CA ALA A 180 -3.25 -23.52 -5.31
C ALA A 180 -1.83 -24.11 -5.28
N VAL A 181 -0.84 -23.35 -5.71
CA VAL A 181 0.58 -23.75 -5.66
C VAL A 181 1.08 -23.90 -4.22
N GLU A 182 0.76 -22.93 -3.32
CA GLU A 182 1.19 -23.02 -1.93
C GLU A 182 0.55 -24.21 -1.20
N ARG A 183 -0.72 -24.50 -1.44
CA ARG A 183 -1.40 -25.68 -0.87
C ARG A 183 -0.76 -27.00 -1.34
N ALA A 184 -0.42 -27.10 -2.63
CA ALA A 184 0.27 -28.28 -3.15
C ALA A 184 1.62 -28.48 -2.47
N ARG A 185 2.39 -27.40 -2.28
CA ARG A 185 3.69 -27.43 -1.57
C ARG A 185 3.56 -27.87 -0.10
N THR A 186 2.51 -27.39 0.59
CA THR A 186 2.24 -27.77 1.98
C THR A 186 1.93 -29.26 2.07
N SER A 187 1.04 -29.76 1.20
CA SER A 187 0.69 -31.20 1.15
C SER A 187 1.88 -32.10 0.82
N GLU A 188 2.77 -31.67 -0.07
CA GLU A 188 4.00 -32.42 -0.39
C GLU A 188 4.98 -32.47 0.80
N ARG A 189 5.11 -31.38 1.56
CA ARG A 189 5.94 -31.34 2.78
C ARG A 189 5.41 -32.25 3.87
N GLU A 190 4.09 -32.25 4.08
CA GLU A 190 3.44 -33.16 5.03
C GLU A 190 3.61 -34.62 4.64
N ALA A 191 3.50 -34.93 3.34
CA ALA A 191 3.69 -36.28 2.81
C ALA A 191 5.13 -36.78 2.90
N THR A 192 6.14 -35.88 2.85
CA THR A 192 7.56 -36.20 2.96
C THR A 192 8.10 -36.22 4.40
N GLY A 193 7.24 -35.93 5.40
CA GLY A 193 7.63 -36.02 6.83
C GLY A 193 8.69 -34.99 7.27
N GLN A 194 8.90 -33.90 6.51
CA GLN A 194 9.78 -32.83 6.94
C GLN A 194 9.05 -31.94 7.96
N PRO A 195 9.55 -31.82 9.21
CA PRO A 195 8.94 -30.97 10.22
C PRO A 195 8.96 -29.52 9.74
N SER A 196 7.87 -28.81 10.01
CA SER A 196 7.77 -27.36 9.82
C SER A 196 8.90 -26.69 10.64
N GLU A 197 9.72 -25.86 10.00
CA GLU A 197 10.82 -25.08 10.61
C GLU A 197 10.34 -24.04 11.66
N HIS A 198 9.20 -24.24 12.28
CA HIS A 198 8.61 -23.33 13.28
C HIS A 198 8.22 -24.07 14.55
N GLY A 199 9.18 -24.65 15.22
CA GLY A 199 8.90 -25.35 16.48
C GLY A 199 10.10 -25.86 17.23
N GLU A 200 11.12 -25.07 17.47
CA GLU A 200 12.09 -25.29 18.54
C GLU A 200 12.66 -23.97 19.04
N ASP A 201 11.93 -23.35 19.97
CA ASP A 201 12.53 -22.58 21.05
C ASP A 201 11.56 -22.48 22.24
N GLU A 202 11.25 -23.64 22.83
CA GLU A 202 10.76 -23.72 24.21
C GLU A 202 11.65 -24.67 24.97
N ARG A 203 12.73 -24.11 25.57
CA ARG A 203 13.30 -24.61 26.84
C ARG A 203 14.08 -23.51 27.56
#